data_a3d23f82dd1375e293a4aa5e7a0695bf
#
_entry.id   a3d23f82dd1375e293a4aa5e7a0695bf
#
_cell.length_a   1.000
_cell.length_b   1.000
_cell.length_c   1.000
_cell.angle_alpha   90.00
_cell.angle_beta   90.00
_cell.angle_gamma   90.00
#
_symmetry.space_group_name_H-M   'P 1'
#
loop_
_entity.id
_entity.type
_entity.pdbx_description
1 polymer ?
#
loop_
_entity_poly.entity_id
_entity_poly.type
_entity_poly.pdbx_seq_one_letter_code
_entity_poly.pdbx_strand_id
1 'polypeptide(L)' 'MSKRFRVEHNDMEKGVLYITLHHPPYNDEDVLSKINWKQKDVTITEVRQGEIQ' A
#
# COMPACT_ATOMS: atom_id res chain seq x y z
N MET A 1 13.71 -4.54 -9.07
CA MET A 1 12.39 -5.16 -8.95
C MET A 1 11.46 -4.23 -8.19
N SER A 2 10.17 -4.37 -8.43
CA SER A 2 9.18 -3.55 -7.75
C SER A 2 8.24 -4.42 -6.94
N LYS A 3 7.61 -3.81 -5.96
CA LYS A 3 6.59 -4.47 -5.16
C LYS A 3 5.35 -3.60 -5.10
N ARG A 4 4.19 -4.25 -5.18
CA ARG A 4 2.92 -3.55 -5.11
C ARG A 4 2.28 -3.80 -3.76
N PHE A 5 1.68 -2.76 -3.22
CA PHE A 5 1.01 -2.83 -1.93
C PHE A 5 -0.43 -2.37 -2.06
N ARG A 6 -1.30 -3.05 -1.36
CA ARG A 6 -2.70 -2.68 -1.29
C ARG A 6 -2.90 -1.97 0.05
N VAL A 7 -3.41 -0.76 -0.01
CA VAL A 7 -3.66 0.04 1.18
C VAL A 7 -5.15 0.24 1.32
N GLU A 8 -5.71 -0.40 2.32
CA GLU A 8 -7.15 -0.32 2.57
C GLU A 8 -7.39 0.58 3.77
N HIS A 9 -8.18 1.63 3.56
CA HIS A 9 -8.52 2.53 4.65
C HIS A 9 -9.62 1.93 5.51
N ASN A 10 -9.55 2.16 6.82
CA ASN A 10 -10.58 1.69 7.75
C ASN A 10 -11.93 2.36 7.48
N ASP A 11 -11.90 3.56 6.94
CA ASP A 11 -13.10 4.26 6.52
C ASP A 11 -13.46 3.81 5.11
N MET A 12 -14.57 3.11 4.98
CA MET A 12 -14.97 2.53 3.71
C MET A 12 -15.17 3.58 2.61
N GLU A 13 -15.48 4.81 3.00
CA GLU A 13 -15.68 5.87 2.01
C GLU A 13 -14.39 6.28 1.33
N LYS A 14 -13.26 6.03 1.96
CA LYS A 14 -11.98 6.38 1.38
C LYS A 14 -11.44 5.33 0.43
N GLY A 15 -11.93 4.11 0.55
CA GLY A 15 -11.64 3.06 -0.42
C GLY A 15 -10.27 2.42 -0.26
N VAL A 16 -9.74 1.99 -1.38
CA VAL A 16 -8.49 1.22 -1.43
C VAL A 16 -7.58 1.85 -2.47
N LEU A 17 -6.29 1.94 -2.13
CA LEU A 17 -5.27 2.42 -3.05
C LEU A 17 -4.24 1.32 -3.26
N TYR A 18 -3.63 1.34 -4.45
CA TYR A 18 -2.51 0.45 -4.78
C TYR A 18 -1.27 1.29 -5.00
N ILE A 19 -0.19 0.96 -4.29
CA ILE A 19 1.07 1.70 -4.36
C ILE A 19 2.15 0.74 -4.83
N THR A 20 2.93 1.16 -5.81
CA THR A 20 4.06 0.36 -6.29
C THR A 20 5.34 1.04 -5.85
N LEU A 21 6.21 0.28 -5.18
CA LEU A 21 7.53 0.74 -4.81
C LEU A 21 8.55 0.10 -5.73
N HIS A 22 9.40 0.92 -6.32
CA HIS A 22 10.38 0.46 -7.32
C HIS A 22 11.76 0.20 -6.74
N HIS A 23 12.02 0.68 -5.52
CA HIS A 23 13.32 0.55 -4.90
C HIS A 23 13.18 0.19 -3.44
N PRO A 24 14.08 -0.65 -2.90
CA PRO A 24 14.06 -0.92 -1.46
C PRO A 24 14.38 0.35 -0.67
N PRO A 25 13.98 0.41 0.60
CA PRO A 25 13.26 -0.64 1.31
C PRO A 25 11.78 -0.67 0.93
N TYR A 26 11.20 -1.87 0.99
CA TYR A 26 9.78 -2.05 0.68
C TYR A 26 9.03 -2.15 2.00
N ASN A 27 8.86 -1.03 2.68
CA ASN A 27 8.24 -1.03 3.99
C ASN A 27 7.03 -0.11 4.04
N ASP A 28 6.29 -0.20 5.12
CA ASP A 28 5.05 0.56 5.26
C ASP A 28 5.31 2.07 5.28
N GLU A 29 6.44 2.48 5.83
CA GLU A 29 6.76 3.91 5.88
C GLU A 29 6.88 4.50 4.49
N ASP A 30 7.51 3.75 3.59
CA ASP A 30 7.67 4.23 2.22
C ASP A 30 6.33 4.28 1.50
N VAL A 31 5.47 3.30 1.76
CA VAL A 31 4.14 3.30 1.18
C VAL A 31 3.37 4.53 1.66
N LEU A 32 3.41 4.78 2.97
CA LEU A 32 2.65 5.89 3.54
C LEU A 32 3.19 7.25 3.12
N SER A 33 4.47 7.32 2.78
CA SER A 33 5.04 8.59 2.32
C SER A 33 4.46 9.04 0.99
N LYS A 34 3.82 8.14 0.26
CA LYS A 34 3.26 8.46 -1.05
C LYS A 34 1.76 8.76 -0.99
N ILE A 35 1.18 8.65 0.19
CA ILE A 35 -0.24 8.90 0.39
C ILE A 35 -0.42 9.75 1.64
N ASN A 36 -1.61 10.31 1.81
CA ASN A 36 -1.88 11.21 2.93
C ASN A 36 -2.63 10.53 4.07
N TRP A 37 -2.57 9.21 4.12
CA TRP A 37 -3.25 8.46 5.16
C TRP A 37 -2.26 8.11 6.27
N LYS A 38 -2.77 7.99 7.49
CA LYS A 38 -1.95 7.61 8.63
C LYS A 38 -1.96 6.10 8.78
N GLN A 39 -0.83 5.57 9.27
CA GLN A 39 -0.70 4.11 9.40
C GLN A 39 -1.79 3.50 10.27
N LYS A 40 -2.20 4.21 11.30
CA LYS A 40 -3.21 3.69 12.22
C LYS A 40 -4.58 3.57 11.57
N ASP A 41 -4.79 4.25 10.45
CA ASP A 41 -6.09 4.29 9.79
C ASP A 41 -6.18 3.34 8.61
N VAL A 42 -5.11 2.63 8.30
CA VAL A 42 -5.08 1.79 7.11
C VAL A 42 -4.48 0.43 7.40
N THR A 43 -4.78 -0.52 6.52
CA THR A 43 -4.16 -1.83 6.51
C THR A 43 -3.37 -1.96 5.22
N ILE A 44 -2.09 -2.27 5.34
CA ILE A 44 -1.20 -2.39 4.19
C ILE A 44 -0.87 -3.86 3.98
N THR A 45 -1.10 -4.35 2.77
CA THR A 45 -0.85 -5.74 2.42
C THR A 45 -0.02 -5.78 1.16
N GLU A 46 1.00 -6.61 1.13
CA GLU A 46 1.78 -6.79 -0.07
C GLU A 46 1.01 -7.64 -1.07
N VAL A 47 0.93 -7.17 -2.31
CA VAL A 47 0.28 -7.91 -3.39
C VAL A 47 1.37 -8.65 -4.13
N ARG A 48 1.30 -9.98 -4.13
CA ARG A 48 2.31 -10.78 -4.79
C ARG A 48 2.23 -10.61 -6.30
N GLN A 49 3.42 -10.57 -6.90
CA GLN A 49 3.51 -10.55 -8.34
C GLN A 49 2.97 -11.87 -8.88
N GLY A 50 2.12 -11.79 -9.90
CA GLY A 50 1.53 -12.97 -10.45
C GLY A 50 0.14 -13.27 -9.95
N GLU A 51 -0.26 -12.65 -8.85
CA GLU A 51 -1.64 -12.74 -8.41
C GLU A 51 -2.49 -11.78 -9.22
N ILE A 52 -3.63 -12.28 -9.67
CA ILE A 52 -4.52 -11.48 -10.49
C ILE A 52 -5.60 -10.90 -9.61
N GLN A 53 -5.79 -9.62 -9.74
CA GLN A 53 -6.77 -8.90 -8.95
C GLN A 53 -7.93 -8.44 -9.79
#